data_1bce1b61e0c429ba126deeb7ff5e0e87
#
_entry.id   1bce1b61e0c429ba126deeb7ff5e0e87
#
_cell.length_a   1.000
_cell.length_b   1.000
_cell.length_c   1.000
_cell.angle_alpha   90.00
_cell.angle_beta   90.00
_cell.angle_gamma   90.00
#
_symmetry.space_group_name_H-M   'P 1'
#
loop_
_entity.id
_entity.type
_entity.pdbx_description
1 polymer ?
#
loop_
_entity_poly.entity_id
_entity_poly.type
_entity_poly.pdbx_seq_one_letter_code
_entity_poly.pdbx_strand_id
1 'polypeptide(L)'
;MEFNHKSVMLYEAVESLNIKPGGIYVDATAGGGGHSFEIARRLHEAESSSAEADIFEKSDAADAFDKRNTHSGKLICLDRDPDAVQAARKRLETFSNATVINVNYSQIDEAVKQLNIDEVDGVLMDLGVSSFQLDEAERGFSYHADAPLDMRMDKQGKSAADIVNNCSEQEIADMLYKYADEKYGRRIAFDIVKARQEMKIETTGQLSDIIASAVPAAYRKNHHPARKTFQAIRIAVNEELYHLETGLAKAFELLKSGGRLSVITFHSIEDRIVKQYFASLCQGCTCPKDFPVCVCKNTPKGRLLYKKPLIPAKEETESNNRSRSAKLRTIIKL
;
A
#
# COMPACT_ATOMS: atom_id res chain seq x y z
N MET A 1 -21.62 -10.29 3.86
CA MET A 1 -20.72 -10.96 2.90
C MET A 1 -19.44 -11.35 3.63
N GLU A 2 -19.04 -12.60 3.61
CA GLU A 2 -17.76 -12.99 4.21
C GLU A 2 -16.63 -12.55 3.27
N PHE A 3 -15.69 -11.77 3.83
CA PHE A 3 -14.45 -11.40 3.18
C PHE A 3 -13.50 -12.62 3.12
N ASN A 4 -13.72 -13.52 2.17
CA ASN A 4 -12.92 -14.75 2.04
C ASN A 4 -11.67 -14.52 1.18
N HIS A 5 -11.03 -13.35 1.30
CA HIS A 5 -9.89 -12.98 0.49
C HIS A 5 -8.57 -13.22 1.22
N LYS A 6 -7.66 -13.97 0.57
CA LYS A 6 -6.30 -14.20 1.08
C LYS A 6 -5.43 -12.96 0.77
N SER A 7 -4.89 -12.32 1.82
CA SER A 7 -3.94 -11.21 1.65
C SER A 7 -2.68 -11.65 0.90
N VAL A 8 -2.17 -10.79 0.03
CA VAL A 8 -0.98 -11.07 -0.79
C VAL A 8 0.26 -11.09 0.09
N MET A 9 1.11 -12.12 -0.05
CA MET A 9 2.37 -12.27 0.72
C MET A 9 2.17 -12.08 2.23
N LEU A 10 1.06 -12.61 2.78
CA LEU A 10 0.63 -12.38 4.16
C LEU A 10 1.74 -12.65 5.18
N TYR A 11 2.32 -13.83 5.10
CA TYR A 11 3.31 -14.25 6.09
C TYR A 11 4.66 -13.55 5.90
N GLU A 12 5.12 -13.40 4.67
CA GLU A 12 6.36 -12.73 4.33
C GLU A 12 6.34 -11.24 4.74
N ALA A 13 5.19 -10.57 4.53
CA ALA A 13 5.01 -9.18 4.92
C ALA A 13 5.06 -9.01 6.44
N VAL A 14 4.32 -9.83 7.18
CA VAL A 14 4.28 -9.75 8.64
C VAL A 14 5.60 -10.19 9.29
N GLU A 15 6.27 -11.23 8.76
CA GLU A 15 7.61 -11.62 9.20
C GLU A 15 8.66 -10.53 9.00
N SER A 16 8.56 -9.79 7.89
CA SER A 16 9.48 -8.71 7.59
C SER A 16 9.41 -7.55 8.59
N LEU A 17 8.30 -7.41 9.34
CA LEU A 17 8.15 -6.41 10.41
C LEU A 17 8.91 -6.76 11.68
N ASN A 18 9.23 -8.07 11.92
CA ASN A 18 9.90 -8.55 13.13
C ASN A 18 9.15 -8.14 14.41
N ILE A 19 7.91 -8.60 14.52
CA ILE A 19 7.00 -8.27 15.62
C ILE A 19 7.61 -8.68 16.96
N LYS A 20 7.61 -7.73 17.92
CA LYS A 20 8.15 -7.87 19.27
C LYS A 20 7.06 -7.66 20.31
N PRO A 21 7.17 -8.28 21.50
CA PRO A 21 6.29 -7.99 22.63
C PRO A 21 6.31 -6.50 22.96
N GLY A 22 5.15 -5.92 23.25
CA GLY A 22 5.01 -4.50 23.59
C GLY A 22 5.31 -3.52 22.45
N GLY A 23 5.56 -4.00 21.21
CA GLY A 23 5.86 -3.16 20.05
C GLY A 23 4.63 -2.44 19.51
N ILE A 24 4.88 -1.35 18.79
CA ILE A 24 3.84 -0.53 18.14
C ILE A 24 3.98 -0.67 16.63
N TYR A 25 2.92 -1.14 15.97
CA TYR A 25 2.91 -1.39 14.53
C TYR A 25 1.78 -0.64 13.84
N VAL A 26 2.04 -0.23 12.61
CA VAL A 26 1.03 0.42 11.77
C VAL A 26 0.83 -0.41 10.50
N ASP A 27 -0.41 -0.81 10.25
CA ASP A 27 -0.86 -1.25 8.93
C ASP A 27 -1.49 -0.03 8.25
N ALA A 28 -0.76 0.57 7.32
CA ALA A 28 -1.12 1.84 6.70
C ALA A 28 -2.14 1.67 5.55
N THR A 29 -2.50 0.41 5.21
CA THR A 29 -3.40 0.03 4.12
C THR A 29 -4.24 -1.17 4.55
N ALA A 30 -5.05 -0.97 5.59
CA ALA A 30 -5.73 -2.07 6.28
C ALA A 30 -6.63 -2.92 5.37
N GLY A 31 -7.28 -2.30 4.37
CA GLY A 31 -8.20 -3.01 3.49
C GLY A 31 -9.25 -3.80 4.28
N GLY A 32 -9.42 -5.07 3.96
CA GLY A 32 -10.31 -5.99 4.72
C GLY A 32 -9.70 -6.51 6.04
N GLY A 33 -8.57 -5.96 6.50
CA GLY A 33 -7.94 -6.31 7.78
C GLY A 33 -7.14 -7.61 7.78
N GLY A 34 -6.72 -8.12 6.60
CA GLY A 34 -6.04 -9.42 6.54
C GLY A 34 -4.64 -9.41 7.16
N HIS A 35 -3.78 -8.47 6.75
CA HIS A 35 -2.47 -8.24 7.36
C HIS A 35 -2.61 -7.77 8.80
N SER A 36 -3.52 -6.83 9.05
CA SER A 36 -3.81 -6.31 10.39
C SER A 36 -4.16 -7.42 11.37
N PHE A 37 -5.00 -8.38 10.98
CA PHE A 37 -5.37 -9.53 11.83
C PHE A 37 -4.15 -10.38 12.19
N GLU A 38 -3.31 -10.70 11.22
CA GLU A 38 -2.10 -11.51 11.46
C GLU A 38 -1.08 -10.76 12.33
N ILE A 39 -0.93 -9.43 12.16
CA ILE A 39 -0.10 -8.60 13.05
C ILE A 39 -0.65 -8.62 14.47
N ALA A 40 -1.95 -8.39 14.66
CA ALA A 40 -2.60 -8.40 15.97
C ALA A 40 -2.45 -9.77 16.69
N ARG A 41 -2.64 -10.87 15.93
CA ARG A 41 -2.47 -12.23 16.43
C ARG A 41 -1.04 -12.47 16.93
N ARG A 42 -0.04 -12.11 16.12
CA ARG A 42 1.38 -12.28 16.50
C ARG A 42 1.80 -11.38 17.67
N LEU A 43 1.26 -10.18 17.78
CA LEU A 43 1.46 -9.33 18.95
C LEU A 43 0.94 -10.01 20.21
N HIS A 44 -0.28 -10.52 20.15
CA HIS A 44 -0.90 -11.23 21.28
C HIS A 44 -0.11 -12.49 21.69
N GLU A 45 0.36 -13.28 20.74
CA GLU A 45 1.19 -14.48 20.99
C GLU A 45 2.55 -14.11 21.60
N ALA A 46 3.20 -13.06 21.09
CA ALA A 46 4.49 -12.61 21.60
C ALA A 46 4.38 -12.10 23.05
N GLU A 47 3.28 -11.43 23.41
CA GLU A 47 3.02 -10.99 24.78
C GLU A 47 2.74 -12.15 25.73
N SER A 48 1.97 -13.12 25.29
CA SER A 48 1.65 -14.31 26.10
C SER A 48 2.91 -15.12 26.41
N SER A 49 3.78 -15.31 25.41
CA SER A 49 5.05 -16.04 25.56
C SER A 49 6.05 -15.31 26.47
N SER A 50 6.08 -13.98 26.44
CA SER A 50 6.96 -13.17 27.32
C SER A 50 6.47 -13.20 28.77
N ALA A 51 5.16 -13.20 28.99
CA ALA A 51 4.58 -13.29 30.32
C ALA A 51 4.86 -14.67 30.99
N GLU A 52 4.84 -15.75 30.22
CA GLU A 52 5.20 -17.08 30.72
C GLU A 52 6.70 -17.21 31.08
N ALA A 53 7.59 -16.61 30.25
CA ALA A 53 9.03 -16.60 30.56
C ALA A 53 9.35 -15.80 31.84
N ASP A 54 8.71 -14.67 32.05
CA ASP A 54 8.85 -13.83 33.25
C ASP A 54 8.38 -14.54 34.54
N ILE A 55 7.42 -15.47 34.46
CA ILE A 55 6.94 -16.26 35.59
C ILE A 55 7.98 -17.33 35.98
N PHE A 56 8.70 -17.91 35.01
CA PHE A 56 9.70 -18.94 35.26
C PHE A 56 11.01 -18.38 35.88
N GLU A 57 11.37 -17.12 35.54
CA GLU A 57 12.61 -16.50 36.09
C GLU A 57 12.44 -15.88 37.48
N LYS A 58 11.20 -15.68 37.97
CA LYS A 58 10.89 -15.02 39.27
C LYS A 58 10.30 -15.95 40.31
N SER A 59 11.02 -17.02 40.68
CA SER A 59 10.64 -17.80 41.86
C SER A 59 11.07 -17.17 43.21
N ASP A 60 11.89 -16.10 43.21
CA ASP A 60 12.37 -15.45 44.42
C ASP A 60 12.34 -13.93 44.33
N ALA A 61 11.25 -13.28 44.73
CA ALA A 61 11.25 -11.96 45.38
C ALA A 61 9.86 -11.33 45.58
N ALA A 62 9.59 -10.82 46.77
CA ALA A 62 8.36 -10.20 47.24
C ALA A 62 8.03 -8.81 46.65
N ASP A 63 8.72 -8.32 45.62
CA ASP A 63 8.56 -7.00 45.02
C ASP A 63 7.83 -7.02 43.65
N ALA A 64 7.03 -8.05 43.38
CA ALA A 64 6.43 -8.30 42.07
C ALA A 64 5.16 -7.47 41.75
N PHE A 65 4.74 -6.54 42.60
CA PHE A 65 3.42 -5.87 42.42
C PHE A 65 3.44 -4.61 41.56
N ASP A 66 4.61 -3.98 41.30
CA ASP A 66 4.69 -2.67 40.61
C ASP A 66 5.22 -2.70 39.18
N LYS A 67 5.55 -3.87 38.62
CA LYS A 67 6.07 -3.99 37.24
C LYS A 67 5.10 -4.61 36.24
N ARG A 68 3.81 -4.73 36.54
CA ARG A 68 2.78 -5.22 35.60
C ARG A 68 2.30 -4.17 34.60
N ASN A 69 3.05 -3.09 34.42
CA ASN A 69 2.84 -2.13 33.34
C ASN A 69 3.76 -2.44 32.15
N THR A 70 3.86 -3.72 31.75
CA THR A 70 4.38 -4.05 30.43
C THR A 70 3.44 -3.42 29.43
N HIS A 71 3.92 -2.43 28.69
CA HIS A 71 3.14 -1.73 27.68
C HIS A 71 2.61 -2.77 26.70
N SER A 72 1.30 -2.98 26.71
CA SER A 72 0.66 -3.85 25.73
C SER A 72 0.99 -3.31 24.33
N GLY A 73 1.43 -4.18 23.43
CA GLY A 73 1.73 -3.80 22.04
C GLY A 73 0.49 -3.22 21.38
N LYS A 74 0.68 -2.32 20.45
CA LYS A 74 -0.42 -1.61 19.77
C LYS A 74 -0.37 -1.84 18.28
N LEU A 75 -1.55 -2.02 17.69
CA LEU A 75 -1.74 -2.01 16.25
C LEU A 75 -2.62 -0.85 15.83
N ILE A 76 -2.13 -0.04 14.91
CA ILE A 76 -2.85 1.08 14.29
C ILE A 76 -3.10 0.70 12.84
N CYS A 77 -4.36 0.69 12.43
CA CYS A 77 -4.78 0.33 11.09
C CYS A 77 -5.36 1.56 10.40
N LEU A 78 -4.82 1.91 9.25
CA LEU A 78 -5.27 3.07 8.47
C LEU A 78 -5.86 2.59 7.15
N ASP A 79 -6.95 3.18 6.74
CA ASP A 79 -7.46 3.07 5.36
C ASP A 79 -8.25 4.32 4.98
N ARG A 80 -8.13 4.76 3.73
CA ARG A 80 -8.91 5.89 3.21
C ARG A 80 -10.33 5.51 2.80
N ASP A 81 -10.58 4.22 2.50
CA ASP A 81 -11.87 3.69 2.09
C ASP A 81 -12.75 3.41 3.32
N PRO A 82 -13.89 4.09 3.50
CA PRO A 82 -14.77 3.86 4.64
C PRO A 82 -15.33 2.43 4.71
N ASP A 83 -15.51 1.76 3.57
CA ASP A 83 -15.98 0.38 3.53
C ASP A 83 -14.89 -0.59 4.05
N ALA A 84 -13.63 -0.34 3.69
CA ALA A 84 -12.48 -1.08 4.20
C ALA A 84 -12.32 -0.89 5.72
N VAL A 85 -12.46 0.34 6.21
CA VAL A 85 -12.42 0.66 7.65
C VAL A 85 -13.48 -0.12 8.42
N GLN A 86 -14.71 -0.18 7.90
CA GLN A 86 -15.78 -0.94 8.55
C GLN A 86 -15.47 -2.44 8.59
N ALA A 87 -14.95 -3.00 7.50
CA ALA A 87 -14.56 -4.40 7.43
C ALA A 87 -13.41 -4.73 8.38
N ALA A 88 -12.38 -3.88 8.43
CA ALA A 88 -11.24 -4.05 9.33
C ALA A 88 -11.67 -3.97 10.80
N ARG A 89 -12.52 -3.01 11.17
CA ARG A 89 -13.08 -2.92 12.54
C ARG A 89 -13.80 -4.19 12.96
N LYS A 90 -14.65 -4.73 12.10
CA LYS A 90 -15.34 -6.00 12.36
C LYS A 90 -14.38 -7.16 12.52
N ARG A 91 -13.36 -7.25 11.66
CA ARG A 91 -12.37 -8.32 11.70
C ARG A 91 -11.47 -8.29 12.94
N LEU A 92 -11.21 -7.09 13.45
CA LEU A 92 -10.31 -6.87 14.59
C LEU A 92 -11.05 -6.68 15.92
N GLU A 93 -12.36 -6.85 15.98
CA GLU A 93 -13.19 -6.59 17.17
C GLU A 93 -12.75 -7.35 18.42
N THR A 94 -12.09 -8.49 18.26
CA THR A 94 -11.56 -9.31 19.36
C THR A 94 -10.21 -8.81 19.90
N PHE A 95 -9.55 -7.90 19.22
CA PHE A 95 -8.23 -7.36 19.60
C PHE A 95 -8.38 -5.95 20.20
N SER A 96 -8.40 -5.86 21.54
CA SER A 96 -8.55 -4.58 22.26
C SER A 96 -7.39 -3.59 22.03
N ASN A 97 -6.24 -4.07 21.58
CA ASN A 97 -5.04 -3.29 21.28
C ASN A 97 -4.96 -2.80 19.82
N ALA A 98 -5.98 -3.08 19.00
CA ALA A 98 -6.07 -2.62 17.62
C ALA A 98 -6.99 -1.40 17.49
N THR A 99 -6.50 -0.35 16.82
CA THR A 99 -7.25 0.87 16.53
C THR A 99 -7.36 1.07 15.02
N VAL A 100 -8.58 1.26 14.50
CA VAL A 100 -8.82 1.47 13.05
C VAL A 100 -9.28 2.88 12.78
N ILE A 101 -8.55 3.63 11.97
CA ILE A 101 -8.76 5.04 11.66
C ILE A 101 -9.02 5.21 10.16
N ASN A 102 -10.06 5.98 9.80
CA ASN A 102 -10.34 6.31 8.41
C ASN A 102 -9.52 7.53 7.99
N VAL A 103 -8.35 7.27 7.42
CA VAL A 103 -7.42 8.30 6.97
C VAL A 103 -6.50 7.75 5.88
N ASN A 104 -6.02 8.62 4.98
CA ASN A 104 -5.02 8.24 4.01
C ASN A 104 -3.66 8.06 4.69
N TYR A 105 -2.90 7.04 4.31
CA TYR A 105 -1.57 6.77 4.85
C TYR A 105 -0.55 7.91 4.64
N SER A 106 -0.80 8.85 3.75
CA SER A 106 -0.01 10.09 3.63
C SER A 106 -0.15 11.01 4.85
N GLN A 107 -1.12 10.74 5.73
CA GLN A 107 -1.34 11.43 7.01
C GLN A 107 -0.99 10.53 8.22
N ILE A 108 -0.17 9.51 8.03
CA ILE A 108 0.21 8.53 9.05
C ILE A 108 0.79 9.19 10.32
N ASP A 109 1.59 10.24 10.15
CA ASP A 109 2.19 11.02 11.24
C ASP A 109 1.14 11.69 12.13
N GLU A 110 0.14 12.30 11.53
CA GLU A 110 -0.97 12.94 12.24
C GLU A 110 -1.83 11.89 12.96
N ALA A 111 -2.15 10.78 12.29
CA ALA A 111 -2.95 9.69 12.85
C ALA A 111 -2.27 9.03 14.06
N VAL A 112 -0.97 8.78 13.99
CA VAL A 112 -0.19 8.19 15.09
C VAL A 112 -0.05 9.17 16.26
N LYS A 113 0.19 10.45 15.96
CA LYS A 113 0.31 11.50 16.97
C LYS A 113 -0.98 11.74 17.76
N GLN A 114 -2.16 11.61 17.13
CA GLN A 114 -3.46 11.69 17.81
C GLN A 114 -3.62 10.62 18.92
N LEU A 115 -2.89 9.53 18.84
CA LEU A 115 -2.86 8.47 19.84
C LEU A 115 -1.76 8.67 20.90
N ASN A 116 -1.11 9.84 20.94
CA ASN A 116 0.06 10.18 21.78
C ASN A 116 1.22 9.18 21.60
N ILE A 117 1.50 8.83 20.35
CA ILE A 117 2.60 7.95 19.96
C ILE A 117 3.55 8.77 19.09
N ASP A 118 4.83 8.80 19.44
CA ASP A 118 5.85 9.56 18.71
C ASP A 118 6.63 8.70 17.71
N GLU A 119 6.83 7.40 18.04
CA GLU A 119 7.60 6.49 17.21
C GLU A 119 6.98 5.09 17.22
N VAL A 120 7.20 4.33 16.13
CA VAL A 120 6.67 2.98 15.94
C VAL A 120 7.77 1.96 15.62
N ASP A 121 7.54 0.69 15.92
CA ASP A 121 8.49 -0.41 15.68
C ASP A 121 8.41 -0.93 14.24
N GLY A 122 7.27 -0.77 13.58
CA GLY A 122 7.13 -1.17 12.18
C GLY A 122 5.92 -0.58 11.49
N VAL A 123 6.06 -0.41 10.17
CA VAL A 123 4.99 0.04 9.28
C VAL A 123 4.88 -0.92 8.09
N LEU A 124 3.67 -1.37 7.80
CA LEU A 124 3.33 -2.12 6.59
C LEU A 124 2.51 -1.23 5.65
N MET A 125 2.84 -1.25 4.37
CA MET A 125 2.06 -0.68 3.28
C MET A 125 1.80 -1.74 2.23
N ASP A 126 0.54 -2.14 2.02
CA ASP A 126 0.09 -3.02 0.93
C ASP A 126 -0.62 -2.15 -0.11
N LEU A 127 0.15 -1.72 -1.14
CA LEU A 127 -0.30 -0.67 -2.06
C LEU A 127 -1.35 -1.17 -3.07
N GLY A 128 -2.03 -0.24 -3.67
CA GLY A 128 -3.00 -0.47 -4.74
C GLY A 128 -4.44 -0.57 -4.25
N VAL A 129 -5.26 -1.33 -4.97
CA VAL A 129 -6.71 -1.48 -4.70
C VAL A 129 -6.98 -2.69 -3.83
N SER A 130 -7.91 -2.55 -2.91
CA SER A 130 -8.39 -3.69 -2.13
C SER A 130 -9.17 -4.66 -3.02
N SER A 131 -9.23 -5.92 -2.60
CA SER A 131 -10.04 -6.91 -3.32
C SER A 131 -11.50 -6.55 -3.37
N PHE A 132 -12.02 -5.95 -2.30
CA PHE A 132 -13.40 -5.46 -2.24
C PHE A 132 -13.67 -4.41 -3.34
N GLN A 133 -12.76 -3.45 -3.53
CA GLN A 133 -12.90 -2.43 -4.58
C GLN A 133 -12.94 -3.04 -5.99
N LEU A 134 -12.21 -4.13 -6.24
CA LEU A 134 -12.20 -4.83 -7.53
C LEU A 134 -13.42 -5.73 -7.73
N ASP A 135 -13.93 -6.32 -6.66
CA ASP A 135 -15.04 -7.28 -6.71
C ASP A 135 -16.40 -6.58 -6.71
N GLU A 136 -16.48 -5.37 -6.15
CA GLU A 136 -17.68 -4.53 -6.16
C GLU A 136 -17.75 -3.75 -7.48
N ALA A 137 -18.55 -4.22 -8.43
CA ALA A 137 -18.64 -3.65 -9.78
C ALA A 137 -19.01 -2.16 -9.75
N GLU A 138 -19.93 -1.75 -8.87
CA GLU A 138 -20.42 -0.37 -8.72
C GLU A 138 -19.32 0.65 -8.33
N ARG A 139 -18.15 0.17 -7.86
CA ARG A 139 -16.99 1.02 -7.56
C ARG A 139 -16.19 1.40 -8.82
N GLY A 140 -16.44 0.76 -9.97
CA GLY A 140 -15.85 1.11 -11.27
C GLY A 140 -14.36 0.82 -11.44
N PHE A 141 -13.73 0.03 -10.57
CA PHE A 141 -12.30 -0.30 -10.69
C PHE A 141 -12.00 -1.38 -11.72
N SER A 142 -13.00 -2.21 -12.06
CA SER A 142 -12.84 -3.33 -12.97
C SER A 142 -13.34 -2.99 -14.38
N TYR A 143 -12.60 -3.44 -15.38
CA TYR A 143 -12.99 -3.39 -16.80
C TYR A 143 -13.65 -4.71 -17.28
N HIS A 144 -13.93 -5.64 -16.37
CA HIS A 144 -14.56 -6.92 -16.69
C HIS A 144 -16.08 -6.90 -16.59
N ALA A 145 -16.63 -5.93 -15.88
CA ALA A 145 -18.07 -5.72 -15.74
C ALA A 145 -18.40 -4.30 -16.20
N ASP A 146 -19.56 -4.12 -16.81
CA ASP A 146 -20.08 -2.79 -17.12
C ASP A 146 -20.75 -2.19 -15.89
N ALA A 147 -20.21 -1.08 -15.41
CA ALA A 147 -20.61 -0.44 -14.16
C ALA A 147 -20.29 1.07 -14.21
N PRO A 148 -20.76 1.89 -13.26
CA PRO A 148 -20.43 3.31 -13.20
C PRO A 148 -18.92 3.54 -13.19
N LEU A 149 -18.45 4.51 -13.98
CA LEU A 149 -17.02 4.85 -14.10
C LEU A 149 -16.59 5.77 -12.96
N ASP A 150 -16.45 5.22 -11.74
CA ASP A 150 -16.14 5.98 -10.53
C ASP A 150 -14.66 5.98 -10.16
N MET A 151 -14.10 4.87 -9.72
CA MET A 151 -12.72 4.62 -9.28
C MET A 151 -12.24 5.41 -8.05
N ARG A 152 -13.10 6.11 -7.32
CA ARG A 152 -12.71 6.83 -6.10
C ARG A 152 -12.62 5.87 -4.91
N MET A 153 -11.47 5.82 -4.25
CA MET A 153 -11.28 4.96 -3.07
C MET A 153 -12.04 5.50 -1.85
N ASP A 154 -11.98 6.81 -1.60
CA ASP A 154 -12.64 7.50 -0.48
C ASP A 154 -14.04 8.02 -0.80
N LYS A 155 -14.54 7.75 -2.01
CA LYS A 155 -15.84 8.22 -2.52
C LYS A 155 -15.95 9.75 -2.62
N GLN A 156 -14.83 10.49 -2.58
CA GLN A 156 -14.80 11.95 -2.63
C GLN A 156 -14.04 12.46 -3.86
N GLY A 157 -14.24 13.72 -4.19
CA GLY A 157 -13.52 14.37 -5.30
C GLY A 157 -13.99 13.95 -6.69
N LYS A 158 -13.11 14.10 -7.68
CA LYS A 158 -13.38 13.79 -9.09
C LYS A 158 -13.37 12.29 -9.33
N SER A 159 -14.38 11.80 -10.04
CA SER A 159 -14.46 10.40 -10.49
C SER A 159 -13.65 10.16 -11.77
N ALA A 160 -13.49 8.89 -12.15
CA ALA A 160 -12.91 8.52 -13.44
C ALA A 160 -13.74 9.07 -14.61
N ALA A 161 -15.07 9.09 -14.49
CA ALA A 161 -15.95 9.72 -15.48
C ALA A 161 -15.67 11.21 -15.61
N ASP A 162 -15.40 11.93 -14.51
CA ASP A 162 -15.04 13.35 -14.57
C ASP A 162 -13.72 13.57 -15.32
N ILE A 163 -12.73 12.71 -15.10
CA ILE A 163 -11.43 12.80 -15.80
C ILE A 163 -11.61 12.60 -17.30
N VAL A 164 -12.24 11.51 -17.74
CA VAL A 164 -12.36 11.21 -19.17
C VAL A 164 -13.24 12.20 -19.92
N ASN A 165 -14.23 12.79 -19.25
CA ASN A 165 -15.14 13.75 -19.88
C ASN A 165 -14.64 15.20 -19.85
N ASN A 166 -13.78 15.60 -18.90
CA ASN A 166 -13.43 17.01 -18.73
C ASN A 166 -11.96 17.35 -19.00
N CYS A 167 -11.01 16.39 -18.85
CA CYS A 167 -9.60 16.66 -19.14
C CYS A 167 -9.36 16.84 -20.64
N SER A 168 -8.39 17.67 -21.01
CA SER A 168 -7.94 17.81 -22.39
C SER A 168 -7.31 16.54 -22.95
N GLU A 169 -7.25 16.41 -24.27
CA GLU A 169 -6.56 15.28 -24.93
C GLU A 169 -5.12 15.13 -24.44
N GLN A 170 -4.39 16.25 -24.31
CA GLN A 170 -3.00 16.26 -23.86
C GLN A 170 -2.88 15.78 -22.42
N GLU A 171 -3.74 16.24 -21.50
CA GLU A 171 -3.74 15.79 -20.10
C GLU A 171 -4.00 14.29 -19.98
N ILE A 172 -4.96 13.75 -20.75
CA ILE A 172 -5.24 12.31 -20.78
C ILE A 172 -4.03 11.55 -21.34
N ALA A 173 -3.43 11.99 -22.44
CA ALA A 173 -2.27 11.34 -23.04
C ALA A 173 -1.07 11.32 -22.10
N ASP A 174 -0.78 12.43 -21.42
CA ASP A 174 0.31 12.55 -20.46
C ASP A 174 0.09 11.66 -19.24
N MET A 175 -1.13 11.58 -18.74
CA MET A 175 -1.55 10.69 -17.67
C MET A 175 -1.31 9.21 -18.04
N LEU A 176 -1.75 8.78 -19.23
CA LEU A 176 -1.58 7.41 -19.71
C LEU A 176 -0.11 7.04 -19.87
N TYR A 177 0.71 7.97 -20.33
CA TYR A 177 2.15 7.77 -20.41
C TYR A 177 2.81 7.73 -19.03
N LYS A 178 2.56 8.75 -18.20
CA LYS A 178 3.21 8.93 -16.89
C LYS A 178 2.86 7.81 -15.90
N TYR A 179 1.59 7.38 -15.88
CA TYR A 179 1.06 6.48 -14.84
C TYR A 179 0.93 5.01 -15.27
N ALA A 180 1.15 4.70 -16.55
CA ALA A 180 1.07 3.33 -17.02
C ALA A 180 2.08 2.95 -18.12
N ASP A 181 2.99 3.85 -18.51
CA ASP A 181 3.87 3.65 -19.67
C ASP A 181 3.07 3.14 -20.91
N GLU A 182 1.87 3.74 -21.17
CA GLU A 182 0.98 3.32 -22.25
C GLU A 182 1.45 3.91 -23.59
N LYS A 183 2.00 3.06 -24.45
CA LYS A 183 2.57 3.49 -25.74
C LYS A 183 1.53 4.00 -26.75
N TYR A 184 0.27 3.61 -26.59
CA TYR A 184 -0.84 4.09 -27.42
C TYR A 184 -1.60 5.24 -26.77
N GLY A 185 -1.07 5.84 -25.71
CA GLY A 185 -1.74 6.85 -24.88
C GLY A 185 -2.31 8.01 -25.69
N ARG A 186 -1.58 8.54 -26.69
CA ARG A 186 -2.07 9.62 -27.56
C ARG A 186 -3.28 9.20 -28.40
N ARG A 187 -3.26 7.98 -28.95
CA ARG A 187 -4.36 7.48 -29.75
C ARG A 187 -5.60 7.23 -28.88
N ILE A 188 -5.40 6.63 -27.72
CA ILE A 188 -6.48 6.39 -26.75
C ILE A 188 -7.09 7.72 -26.30
N ALA A 189 -6.27 8.73 -25.97
CA ALA A 189 -6.74 10.05 -25.56
C ALA A 189 -7.58 10.74 -26.67
N PHE A 190 -7.09 10.69 -27.92
CA PHE A 190 -7.83 11.20 -29.07
C PHE A 190 -9.21 10.53 -29.22
N ASP A 191 -9.26 9.18 -29.15
CA ASP A 191 -10.51 8.43 -29.31
C ASP A 191 -11.47 8.65 -28.13
N ILE A 192 -10.97 8.84 -26.88
CA ILE A 192 -11.78 9.26 -25.72
C ILE A 192 -12.40 10.64 -25.98
N VAL A 193 -11.58 11.62 -26.37
CA VAL A 193 -12.06 13.00 -26.60
C VAL A 193 -13.05 13.05 -27.75
N LYS A 194 -12.84 12.27 -28.80
CA LYS A 194 -13.79 12.14 -29.91
C LYS A 194 -15.11 11.52 -29.44
N ALA A 195 -15.07 10.40 -28.73
CA ALA A 195 -16.28 9.69 -28.30
C ALA A 195 -17.14 10.54 -27.36
N ARG A 196 -16.54 11.28 -26.42
CA ARG A 196 -17.32 12.14 -25.48
C ARG A 196 -18.01 13.32 -26.15
N GLN A 197 -17.64 13.72 -27.38
CA GLN A 197 -18.35 14.75 -28.16
C GLN A 197 -19.68 14.23 -28.65
N GLU A 198 -19.81 12.91 -28.87
CA GLU A 198 -21.05 12.27 -29.32
C GLU A 198 -21.94 11.87 -28.15
N MET A 199 -21.32 11.27 -27.10
CA MET A 199 -22.02 10.80 -25.91
C MET A 199 -21.07 10.79 -24.71
N LYS A 200 -21.56 11.27 -23.56
CA LYS A 200 -20.82 11.22 -22.30
C LYS A 200 -20.41 9.80 -21.93
N ILE A 201 -19.17 9.62 -21.50
CA ILE A 201 -18.65 8.33 -21.09
C ILE A 201 -18.96 8.15 -19.60
N GLU A 202 -19.87 7.24 -19.27
CA GLU A 202 -20.40 7.07 -17.91
C GLU A 202 -20.08 5.71 -17.31
N THR A 203 -19.76 4.71 -18.17
CA THR A 203 -19.54 3.35 -17.71
C THR A 203 -18.17 2.80 -18.06
N THR A 204 -17.73 1.80 -17.30
CA THR A 204 -16.47 1.09 -17.51
C THR A 204 -16.46 0.34 -18.86
N GLY A 205 -17.62 -0.18 -19.28
CA GLY A 205 -17.78 -0.84 -20.58
C GLY A 205 -17.56 0.12 -21.74
N GLN A 206 -18.21 1.29 -21.74
CA GLN A 206 -18.02 2.32 -22.76
C GLN A 206 -16.54 2.70 -22.89
N LEU A 207 -15.88 2.98 -21.78
CA LEU A 207 -14.45 3.31 -21.79
C LEU A 207 -13.59 2.15 -22.32
N SER A 208 -13.87 0.93 -21.90
CA SER A 208 -13.16 -0.27 -22.36
C SER A 208 -13.27 -0.48 -23.86
N ASP A 209 -14.45 -0.27 -24.45
CA ASP A 209 -14.70 -0.42 -25.89
C ASP A 209 -13.96 0.66 -26.71
N ILE A 210 -13.96 1.90 -26.23
CA ILE A 210 -13.18 2.99 -26.84
C ILE A 210 -11.70 2.63 -26.88
N ILE A 211 -11.13 2.17 -25.75
CA ILE A 211 -9.72 1.75 -25.65
C ILE A 211 -9.44 0.58 -26.59
N ALA A 212 -10.31 -0.42 -26.61
CA ALA A 212 -10.14 -1.59 -27.47
C ALA A 212 -10.12 -1.22 -28.96
N SER A 213 -10.90 -0.23 -29.37
CA SER A 213 -10.95 0.29 -30.73
C SER A 213 -9.70 1.10 -31.09
N ALA A 214 -9.12 1.81 -30.13
CA ALA A 214 -7.96 2.68 -30.30
C ALA A 214 -6.64 1.92 -30.53
N VAL A 215 -6.55 0.65 -30.13
CA VAL A 215 -5.29 -0.12 -30.17
C VAL A 215 -5.33 -1.24 -31.24
N PRO A 216 -4.17 -1.59 -31.83
CA PRO A 216 -4.08 -2.65 -32.83
C PRO A 216 -4.53 -4.03 -32.29
N ALA A 217 -5.08 -4.87 -33.16
CA ALA A 217 -5.50 -6.23 -32.81
C ALA A 217 -4.37 -7.09 -32.21
N ALA A 218 -3.13 -6.89 -32.68
CA ALA A 218 -1.96 -7.59 -32.12
C ALA A 218 -1.68 -7.22 -30.64
N TYR A 219 -1.97 -5.99 -30.22
CA TYR A 219 -1.83 -5.57 -28.83
C TYR A 219 -2.85 -6.26 -27.92
N ARG A 220 -4.09 -6.44 -28.41
CA ARG A 220 -5.18 -7.07 -27.69
C ARG A 220 -5.00 -8.59 -27.41
N LYS A 221 -4.11 -9.26 -28.19
CA LYS A 221 -3.87 -10.73 -28.05
C LYS A 221 -3.14 -11.09 -26.76
N ASN A 222 -2.26 -10.23 -26.27
CA ASN A 222 -1.37 -10.55 -25.14
C ASN A 222 -1.92 -10.12 -23.78
N HIS A 223 -2.68 -9.02 -23.75
CA HIS A 223 -3.22 -8.44 -22.53
C HIS A 223 -4.54 -7.74 -22.81
N HIS A 224 -5.40 -7.63 -21.79
CA HIS A 224 -6.59 -6.82 -21.92
C HIS A 224 -6.20 -5.36 -22.22
N PRO A 225 -6.71 -4.75 -23.31
CA PRO A 225 -6.27 -3.44 -23.78
C PRO A 225 -6.53 -2.32 -22.75
N ALA A 226 -7.63 -2.40 -21.99
CA ALA A 226 -8.00 -1.40 -21.01
C ALA A 226 -7.12 -1.40 -19.74
N ARG A 227 -6.35 -2.47 -19.45
CA ARG A 227 -5.64 -2.64 -18.19
C ARG A 227 -4.78 -1.45 -17.80
N LYS A 228 -3.94 -0.97 -18.71
CA LYS A 228 -3.03 0.15 -18.46
C LYS A 228 -3.75 1.49 -18.35
N THR A 229 -4.75 1.70 -19.19
CA THR A 229 -5.58 2.91 -19.16
C THR A 229 -6.36 3.02 -17.85
N PHE A 230 -7.01 1.93 -17.42
CA PHE A 230 -7.70 1.88 -16.12
C PHE A 230 -6.74 2.12 -14.95
N GLN A 231 -5.54 1.51 -14.96
CA GLN A 231 -4.50 1.79 -13.98
C GLN A 231 -4.13 3.27 -13.94
N ALA A 232 -3.89 3.90 -15.10
CA ALA A 232 -3.49 5.30 -15.16
C ALA A 232 -4.59 6.25 -14.64
N ILE A 233 -5.85 6.01 -15.04
CA ILE A 233 -6.99 6.81 -14.58
C ILE A 233 -7.18 6.62 -13.07
N ARG A 234 -7.11 5.39 -12.56
CA ARG A 234 -7.21 5.09 -11.12
C ARG A 234 -6.15 5.85 -10.31
N ILE A 235 -4.91 5.80 -10.77
CA ILE A 235 -3.79 6.52 -10.13
C ILE A 235 -4.06 8.02 -10.11
N ALA A 236 -4.61 8.57 -11.20
CA ALA A 236 -4.94 10.00 -11.28
C ALA A 236 -6.12 10.39 -10.38
N VAL A 237 -7.21 9.60 -10.38
CA VAL A 237 -8.39 9.83 -9.52
C VAL A 237 -8.00 9.89 -8.06
N ASN A 238 -7.12 8.98 -7.64
CA ASN A 238 -6.78 8.77 -6.23
C ASN A 238 -5.46 9.42 -5.81
N GLU A 239 -4.77 10.14 -6.72
CA GLU A 239 -3.46 10.78 -6.48
C GLU A 239 -2.43 9.80 -5.86
N GLU A 240 -2.49 8.51 -6.28
CA GLU A 240 -1.80 7.39 -5.61
C GLU A 240 -0.29 7.62 -5.47
N LEU A 241 0.37 8.16 -6.51
CA LEU A 241 1.82 8.36 -6.46
C LEU A 241 2.23 9.50 -5.53
N TYR A 242 1.44 10.58 -5.46
CA TYR A 242 1.67 11.67 -4.51
C TYR A 242 1.54 11.16 -3.06
N HIS A 243 0.48 10.42 -2.78
CA HIS A 243 0.28 9.84 -1.45
C HIS A 243 1.37 8.81 -1.12
N LEU A 244 1.84 8.02 -2.10
CA LEU A 244 2.93 7.06 -1.91
C LEU A 244 4.23 7.76 -1.51
N GLU A 245 4.66 8.78 -2.25
CA GLU A 245 5.90 9.51 -1.95
C GLU A 245 5.83 10.17 -0.57
N THR A 246 4.72 10.83 -0.26
CA THR A 246 4.48 11.47 1.05
C THR A 246 4.43 10.45 2.18
N GLY A 247 3.67 9.38 2.01
CA GLY A 247 3.49 8.34 3.03
C GLY A 247 4.76 7.56 3.33
N LEU A 248 5.58 7.26 2.30
CA LEU A 248 6.89 6.62 2.49
C LEU A 248 7.82 7.47 3.37
N ALA A 249 7.88 8.78 3.10
CA ALA A 249 8.74 9.69 3.86
C ALA A 249 8.29 9.76 5.33
N LYS A 250 7.01 10.00 5.58
CA LYS A 250 6.45 10.11 6.92
C LYS A 250 6.52 8.78 7.69
N ALA A 251 6.24 7.65 7.04
CA ALA A 251 6.35 6.33 7.66
C ALA A 251 7.78 6.01 8.09
N PHE A 252 8.77 6.34 7.26
CA PHE A 252 10.17 6.12 7.63
C PHE A 252 10.62 7.02 8.79
N GLU A 253 10.17 8.26 8.82
CA GLU A 253 10.47 9.19 9.92
C GLU A 253 9.90 8.73 11.26
N LEU A 254 8.70 8.16 11.26
CA LEU A 254 8.04 7.63 12.47
C LEU A 254 8.71 6.36 13.03
N LEU A 255 9.56 5.68 12.28
CA LEU A 255 10.21 4.48 12.81
C LEU A 255 11.20 4.82 13.93
N LYS A 256 11.24 3.99 14.97
CA LYS A 256 12.37 3.91 15.89
C LYS A 256 13.64 3.43 15.18
N SER A 257 14.81 3.68 15.76
CA SER A 257 16.04 2.99 15.34
C SER A 257 15.84 1.46 15.47
N GLY A 258 16.18 0.71 14.41
CA GLY A 258 15.89 -0.72 14.28
C GLY A 258 14.48 -1.05 13.81
N GLY A 259 13.57 -0.06 13.71
CA GLY A 259 12.22 -0.21 13.18
C GLY A 259 12.21 -0.51 11.68
N ARG A 260 11.12 -1.08 11.17
CA ARG A 260 11.03 -1.60 9.80
C ARG A 260 9.85 -1.02 9.03
N LEU A 261 10.13 -0.59 7.79
CA LEU A 261 9.11 -0.23 6.80
C LEU A 261 9.08 -1.30 5.71
N SER A 262 7.95 -1.99 5.61
CA SER A 262 7.68 -3.04 4.63
C SER A 262 6.61 -2.57 3.65
N VAL A 263 6.91 -2.67 2.34
CA VAL A 263 6.02 -2.16 1.29
C VAL A 263 5.82 -3.23 0.22
N ILE A 264 4.56 -3.58 -0.03
CA ILE A 264 4.15 -4.43 -1.16
C ILE A 264 3.70 -3.52 -2.29
N THR A 265 4.20 -3.75 -3.49
CA THR A 265 3.89 -3.01 -4.72
C THR A 265 3.35 -3.95 -5.77
N PHE A 266 2.43 -3.50 -6.65
CA PHE A 266 1.79 -4.34 -7.68
C PHE A 266 2.11 -3.93 -9.10
N HIS A 267 2.71 -2.77 -9.33
CA HIS A 267 3.14 -2.35 -10.64
C HIS A 267 4.52 -1.67 -10.63
N SER A 268 5.10 -1.56 -11.83
CA SER A 268 6.50 -1.11 -12.03
C SER A 268 6.76 0.31 -11.53
N ILE A 269 5.77 1.20 -11.56
CA ILE A 269 5.94 2.60 -11.17
C ILE A 269 6.02 2.70 -9.65
N GLU A 270 5.11 2.04 -8.89
CA GLU A 270 5.22 1.94 -7.43
C GLU A 270 6.56 1.35 -7.02
N ASP A 271 6.92 0.18 -7.58
CA ASP A 271 8.19 -0.49 -7.26
C ASP A 271 9.42 0.40 -7.53
N ARG A 272 9.36 1.21 -8.58
CA ARG A 272 10.42 2.18 -8.92
C ARG A 272 10.55 3.26 -7.85
N ILE A 273 9.43 3.87 -7.41
CA ILE A 273 9.39 4.90 -6.36
C ILE A 273 9.94 4.35 -5.06
N VAL A 274 9.41 3.21 -4.57
CA VAL A 274 9.86 2.57 -3.32
C VAL A 274 11.34 2.21 -3.40
N LYS A 275 11.78 1.61 -4.50
CA LYS A 275 13.20 1.25 -4.72
C LYS A 275 14.12 2.47 -4.66
N GLN A 276 13.75 3.55 -5.35
CA GLN A 276 14.56 4.78 -5.39
C GLN A 276 14.60 5.46 -4.02
N TYR A 277 13.47 5.54 -3.34
CA TYR A 277 13.40 6.11 -2.00
C TYR A 277 14.26 5.31 -1.00
N PHE A 278 14.13 3.98 -0.96
CA PHE A 278 14.95 3.14 -0.09
C PHE A 278 16.44 3.21 -0.42
N ALA A 279 16.79 3.30 -1.70
CA ALA A 279 18.18 3.45 -2.13
C ALA A 279 18.77 4.78 -1.63
N SER A 280 18.01 5.88 -1.68
CA SER A 280 18.46 7.18 -1.18
C SER A 280 18.72 7.17 0.33
N LEU A 281 17.90 6.46 1.10
CA LEU A 281 18.10 6.29 2.54
C LEU A 281 19.31 5.41 2.90
N CYS A 282 19.66 4.48 2.03
CA CYS A 282 20.83 3.61 2.21
C CYS A 282 22.13 4.25 1.71
N GLN A 283 22.05 5.43 1.10
CA GLN A 283 23.20 6.10 0.52
C GLN A 283 24.07 6.70 1.61
N GLY A 284 25.33 6.29 1.65
CA GLY A 284 26.37 6.87 2.50
C GLY A 284 27.03 8.09 1.85
N CYS A 285 28.33 8.24 2.07
CA CYS A 285 29.12 9.34 1.53
C CYS A 285 28.89 9.53 0.01
N THR A 286 28.58 10.76 -0.40
CA THR A 286 28.35 11.17 -1.79
C THR A 286 29.55 11.94 -2.40
N CYS A 287 30.65 12.09 -1.66
CA CYS A 287 31.86 12.71 -2.18
C CYS A 287 32.45 11.92 -3.34
N PRO A 288 33.14 12.57 -4.28
CA PRO A 288 33.98 11.90 -5.26
C PRO A 288 34.97 10.94 -4.59
N LYS A 289 35.23 9.79 -5.20
CA LYS A 289 36.09 8.73 -4.61
C LYS A 289 37.52 9.15 -4.40
N ASP A 290 38.00 10.15 -5.13
CA ASP A 290 39.33 10.73 -5.10
C ASP A 290 39.50 11.84 -4.03
N PHE A 291 38.40 12.18 -3.33
CA PHE A 291 38.48 13.15 -2.22
C PHE A 291 39.19 12.54 -1.02
N PRO A 292 40.25 13.21 -0.49
CA PRO A 292 41.04 12.68 0.61
C PRO A 292 40.28 12.63 1.95
N VAL A 293 39.26 13.46 2.12
CA VAL A 293 38.43 13.55 3.34
C VAL A 293 36.97 13.76 2.95
N CYS A 294 36.06 13.02 3.62
CA CYS A 294 34.64 13.21 3.42
C CYS A 294 34.15 14.56 3.91
N VAL A 295 33.58 15.38 3.02
CA VAL A 295 33.01 16.70 3.31
C VAL A 295 31.49 16.74 3.32
N CYS A 296 30.81 15.73 2.74
CA CYS A 296 29.35 15.71 2.66
C CYS A 296 28.67 15.34 3.99
N LYS A 297 29.37 14.71 4.93
CA LYS A 297 28.86 14.20 6.22
C LYS A 297 27.61 13.32 6.09
N ASN A 298 27.31 12.83 4.87
CA ASN A 298 26.14 11.99 4.64
C ASN A 298 26.37 10.58 5.19
N THR A 299 25.49 10.13 6.06
CA THR A 299 25.48 8.79 6.63
C THR A 299 24.21 8.04 6.18
N PRO A 300 24.29 6.74 5.97
CA PRO A 300 23.09 5.97 5.69
C PRO A 300 22.07 6.12 6.83
N LYS A 301 20.81 6.39 6.47
CA LYS A 301 19.70 6.46 7.43
C LYS A 301 19.01 5.12 7.60
N GLY A 302 19.21 4.20 6.65
CA GLY A 302 18.59 2.89 6.65
C GLY A 302 19.45 1.84 5.95
N ARG A 303 19.07 0.58 6.11
CA ARG A 303 19.63 -0.56 5.39
C ARG A 303 18.51 -1.46 4.89
N LEU A 304 18.66 -1.99 3.67
CA LEU A 304 17.70 -2.95 3.14
C LEU A 304 17.76 -4.26 3.93
N LEU A 305 16.60 -4.84 4.26
CA LEU A 305 16.54 -6.18 4.84
C LEU A 305 16.97 -7.22 3.81
N TYR A 306 16.52 -7.08 2.56
CA TYR A 306 16.89 -7.92 1.43
C TYR A 306 17.38 -7.06 0.26
N LYS A 307 18.49 -7.45 -0.39
CA LYS A 307 19.04 -6.73 -1.56
C LYS A 307 18.10 -6.71 -2.76
N LYS A 308 17.30 -7.77 -2.96
CA LYS A 308 16.26 -7.90 -3.99
C LYS A 308 14.89 -7.93 -3.32
N PRO A 309 13.81 -7.50 -4.00
CA PRO A 309 12.48 -7.67 -3.45
C PRO A 309 12.17 -9.16 -3.28
N LEU A 310 11.41 -9.50 -2.25
CA LEU A 310 10.76 -10.79 -2.19
C LEU A 310 9.60 -10.79 -3.21
N ILE A 311 9.38 -11.94 -3.82
CA ILE A 311 8.26 -12.17 -4.75
C ILE A 311 7.41 -13.32 -4.20
N PRO A 312 6.12 -13.35 -4.50
CA PRO A 312 5.23 -14.42 -4.06
C PRO A 312 5.73 -15.79 -4.48
N ALA A 313 5.49 -16.79 -3.66
CA ALA A 313 5.75 -18.19 -4.00
C ALA A 313 4.89 -18.63 -5.20
N LYS A 314 5.33 -19.68 -5.91
CA LYS A 314 4.61 -20.18 -7.09
C LYS A 314 3.20 -20.63 -6.72
N GLU A 315 3.06 -21.31 -5.61
CA GLU A 315 1.79 -21.79 -5.07
C GLU A 315 0.82 -20.64 -4.78
N GLU A 316 1.33 -19.51 -4.31
CA GLU A 316 0.51 -18.33 -4.09
C GLU A 316 0.07 -17.71 -5.41
N THR A 317 0.96 -17.60 -6.41
CA THR A 317 0.61 -17.04 -7.72
C THR A 317 -0.39 -17.90 -8.50
N GLU A 318 -0.41 -19.21 -8.27
CA GLU A 318 -1.38 -20.14 -8.84
C GLU A 318 -2.74 -20.06 -8.16
N SER A 319 -2.77 -19.87 -6.84
CA SER A 319 -4.01 -19.78 -6.05
C SER A 319 -4.60 -18.37 -5.96
N ASN A 320 -3.76 -17.33 -6.07
CA ASN A 320 -4.14 -15.92 -5.99
C ASN A 320 -3.54 -15.13 -7.16
N ASN A 321 -4.27 -15.01 -8.25
CA ASN A 321 -3.80 -14.29 -9.45
C ASN A 321 -3.42 -12.81 -9.19
N ARG A 322 -3.92 -12.20 -8.11
CA ARG A 322 -3.61 -10.82 -7.72
C ARG A 322 -2.18 -10.66 -7.19
N SER A 323 -1.60 -11.73 -6.65
CA SER A 323 -0.21 -11.72 -6.17
C SER A 323 0.84 -11.72 -7.28
N ARG A 324 0.47 -12.08 -8.52
CA ARG A 324 1.39 -12.34 -9.64
C ARG A 324 2.43 -11.25 -9.89
N SER A 325 2.09 -9.99 -9.67
CA SER A 325 2.99 -8.85 -9.89
C SER A 325 3.55 -8.26 -8.60
N ALA A 326 3.20 -8.83 -7.45
CA ALA A 326 3.56 -8.30 -6.14
C ALA A 326 5.08 -8.39 -5.90
N LYS A 327 5.60 -7.36 -5.21
CA LYS A 327 6.99 -7.31 -4.75
C LYS A 327 7.03 -6.68 -3.37
N LEU A 328 7.58 -7.40 -2.41
CA LEU A 328 7.80 -6.89 -1.05
C LEU A 328 9.22 -6.36 -0.91
N ARG A 329 9.34 -5.11 -0.46
CA ARG A 329 10.61 -4.47 -0.07
C ARG A 329 10.55 -4.03 1.37
N THR A 330 11.65 -4.25 2.11
CA THR A 330 11.75 -3.85 3.50
C THR A 330 13.05 -3.11 3.76
N ILE A 331 12.95 -1.96 4.44
CA ILE A 331 14.08 -1.18 4.94
C ILE A 331 14.04 -1.12 6.47
N ILE A 332 15.22 -1.11 7.08
CA ILE A 332 15.42 -0.98 8.53
C ILE A 332 16.01 0.40 8.78
N LYS A 333 15.46 1.19 9.69
CA LYS A 333 16.03 2.47 10.13
C LYS A 333 17.26 2.23 11.00
N LEU A 334 18.34 2.97 10.78
CA LEU A 334 19.60 2.89 11.54
C LEU A 334 19.61 3.81 12.75
#